data_5d121e3badcb926ac0ab3ff900f87990
#
_entry.id   5d121e3badcb926ac0ab3ff900f87990
#
_cell.length_a   1.000
_cell.length_b   1.000
_cell.length_c   1.000
_cell.angle_alpha   90.00
_cell.angle_beta   90.00
_cell.angle_gamma   90.00
#
_symmetry.space_group_name_H-M   'P 1'
#
loop_
_entity.id
_entity.type
_entity.pdbx_description
1 polymer ?
#
loop_
_entity_poly.entity_id
_entity_poly.type
_entity_poly.pdbx_seq_one_letter_code
_entity_poly.pdbx_strand_id
1 'polypeptide(L)'
;MNAPIAQTTAHGPWVLYLVAALGFVSFPLLHLWDIPMSTFYGATAALGGGFALQYTRLSVRVTARGLQWRLALTPGWHTIPAGDLAGGEAVALASRRGVGTRLTAAGTLHNVGAPMALRIRRVKNEDLLLGTNAPEELIRAIDTVRAR
;
A
#
# COMPACT_ATOMS: atom_id res chain seq x y z
N MET A 1 -2.59 22.75 7.70
CA MET A 1 -2.13 21.46 7.12
C MET A 1 -0.62 21.55 6.97
N ASN A 2 0.16 20.67 7.61
CA ASN A 2 1.62 20.70 7.48
C ASN A 2 2.01 20.07 6.15
N ALA A 3 2.79 20.77 5.34
CA ALA A 3 3.34 20.24 4.10
C ALA A 3 4.19 18.98 4.39
N PRO A 4 4.18 17.96 3.51
CA PRO A 4 5.04 16.80 3.65
C PRO A 4 6.51 17.21 3.45
N ILE A 5 7.40 16.65 4.27
CA ILE A 5 8.85 16.80 4.13
C ILE A 5 9.34 15.95 2.96
N ALA A 6 8.79 14.73 2.82
CA ALA A 6 9.00 13.84 1.69
C ALA A 6 7.70 13.07 1.39
N GLN A 7 7.47 12.78 0.13
CA GLN A 7 6.33 11.97 -0.29
C GLN A 7 6.74 11.11 -1.47
N THR A 8 6.44 9.81 -1.39
CA THR A 8 6.61 8.87 -2.49
C THR A 8 5.29 8.16 -2.78
N THR A 9 5.13 7.71 -4.02
CA THR A 9 3.99 6.91 -4.43
C THR A 9 4.50 5.74 -5.27
N ALA A 10 4.25 4.52 -4.80
CA ALA A 10 4.46 3.32 -5.59
C ALA A 10 3.16 2.94 -6.28
N HIS A 11 3.25 2.54 -7.54
CA HIS A 11 2.14 2.05 -8.35
C HIS A 11 2.24 0.54 -8.50
N GLY A 12 1.12 -0.14 -8.38
CA GLY A 12 1.00 -1.56 -8.65
C GLY A 12 1.12 -1.85 -10.15
N PRO A 13 1.37 -3.11 -10.53
CA PRO A 13 1.46 -3.52 -11.92
C PRO A 13 0.13 -3.25 -12.65
N TRP A 14 0.22 -2.86 -13.91
CA TRP A 14 -0.94 -2.50 -14.75
C TRP A 14 -2.02 -3.59 -14.79
N VAL A 15 -1.61 -4.85 -14.62
CA VAL A 15 -2.53 -6.00 -14.58
C VAL A 15 -3.59 -5.86 -13.48
N LEU A 16 -3.29 -5.20 -12.37
CA LEU A 16 -4.28 -4.96 -11.30
C LEU A 16 -5.40 -4.03 -11.77
N TYR A 17 -5.08 -3.02 -12.57
CA TYR A 17 -6.08 -2.13 -13.17
C TYR A 17 -6.97 -2.88 -14.14
N LEU A 18 -6.38 -3.78 -14.93
CA LEU A 18 -7.12 -4.63 -15.88
C LEU A 18 -8.06 -5.59 -15.13
N VAL A 19 -7.58 -6.26 -14.09
CA VAL A 19 -8.40 -7.16 -13.26
C VAL A 19 -9.55 -6.39 -12.61
N ALA A 20 -9.28 -5.20 -12.09
CA ALA A 20 -10.31 -4.35 -11.52
C ALA A 20 -11.37 -3.95 -12.57
N ALA A 21 -10.94 -3.50 -13.75
CA ALA A 21 -11.86 -3.12 -14.82
C ALA A 21 -12.73 -4.30 -15.27
N LEU A 22 -12.14 -5.48 -15.48
CA LEU A 22 -12.89 -6.70 -15.83
C LEU A 22 -13.89 -7.09 -14.75
N GLY A 23 -13.50 -6.98 -13.47
CA GLY A 23 -14.39 -7.27 -12.35
C GLY A 23 -15.62 -6.36 -12.33
N PHE A 24 -15.45 -5.05 -12.58
CA PHE A 24 -16.57 -4.11 -12.60
C PHE A 24 -17.44 -4.21 -13.85
N VAL A 25 -16.86 -4.50 -15.02
CA VAL A 25 -17.61 -4.65 -16.28
C VAL A 25 -18.37 -5.96 -16.33
N SER A 26 -17.87 -7.04 -15.77
CA SER A 26 -18.53 -8.36 -15.80
C SER A 26 -19.87 -8.36 -15.07
N PHE A 27 -20.03 -7.58 -14.01
CA PHE A 27 -21.29 -7.54 -13.25
C PHE A 27 -22.51 -7.15 -14.08
N PRO A 28 -22.57 -5.97 -14.74
CA PRO A 28 -23.69 -5.60 -15.57
C PRO A 28 -23.88 -6.51 -16.79
N LEU A 29 -22.78 -7.02 -17.40
CA LEU A 29 -22.87 -7.94 -18.53
C LEU A 29 -23.55 -9.26 -18.17
N LEU A 30 -23.22 -9.85 -17.03
CA LEU A 30 -23.85 -11.08 -16.56
C LEU A 30 -25.35 -10.90 -16.27
N HIS A 31 -25.76 -9.72 -15.79
CA HIS A 31 -27.16 -9.38 -15.60
C HIS A 31 -27.93 -9.20 -16.91
N LEU A 32 -27.31 -8.58 -17.91
CA LEU A 32 -27.94 -8.38 -19.23
C LEU A 32 -28.21 -9.70 -19.97
N TRP A 33 -27.47 -10.74 -19.67
CA TRP A 33 -27.57 -12.04 -20.34
C TRP A 33 -28.40 -13.06 -19.55
N ASP A 34 -29.04 -12.64 -18.46
CA ASP A 34 -29.95 -13.45 -17.61
C ASP A 34 -29.31 -14.81 -17.20
N ILE A 35 -27.99 -14.81 -16.98
CA ILE A 35 -27.25 -16.02 -16.62
C ILE A 35 -27.64 -16.44 -15.21
N PRO A 36 -28.00 -17.70 -15.00
CA PRO A 36 -28.26 -18.23 -13.66
C PRO A 36 -27.10 -17.93 -12.71
N MET A 37 -27.42 -17.49 -11.50
CA MET A 37 -26.41 -17.08 -10.50
C MET A 37 -25.58 -15.82 -10.88
N SER A 38 -26.02 -15.03 -11.87
CA SER A 38 -25.32 -13.80 -12.31
C SER A 38 -24.99 -12.86 -11.15
N THR A 39 -25.91 -12.72 -10.19
CA THR A 39 -25.72 -11.90 -8.99
C THR A 39 -24.53 -12.38 -8.15
N PHE A 40 -24.39 -13.69 -7.94
CA PHE A 40 -23.28 -14.27 -7.18
C PHE A 40 -21.96 -14.07 -7.89
N TYR A 41 -21.86 -14.42 -9.18
CA TYR A 41 -20.63 -14.24 -9.95
C TYR A 41 -20.26 -12.77 -10.12
N GLY A 42 -21.26 -11.91 -10.35
CA GLY A 42 -21.06 -10.48 -10.47
C GLY A 42 -20.57 -9.84 -9.17
N ALA A 43 -21.15 -10.20 -8.03
CA ALA A 43 -20.69 -9.74 -6.72
C ALA A 43 -19.26 -10.20 -6.42
N THR A 44 -18.92 -11.44 -6.72
CA THR A 44 -17.57 -11.99 -6.54
C THR A 44 -16.56 -11.27 -7.42
N ALA A 45 -16.92 -11.01 -8.69
CA ALA A 45 -16.06 -10.27 -9.62
C ALA A 45 -15.85 -8.81 -9.19
N ALA A 46 -16.90 -8.15 -8.70
CA ALA A 46 -16.81 -6.77 -8.18
C ALA A 46 -15.95 -6.69 -6.92
N LEU A 47 -16.08 -7.65 -6.00
CA LEU A 47 -15.23 -7.74 -4.81
C LEU A 47 -13.77 -7.99 -5.18
N GLY A 48 -13.51 -8.91 -6.11
CA GLY A 48 -12.16 -9.16 -6.63
C GLY A 48 -11.55 -7.95 -7.31
N GLY A 49 -12.35 -7.22 -8.10
CA GLY A 49 -11.96 -5.95 -8.72
C GLY A 49 -11.64 -4.86 -7.69
N GLY A 50 -12.48 -4.73 -6.67
CA GLY A 50 -12.25 -3.81 -5.54
C GLY A 50 -10.97 -4.15 -4.78
N PHE A 51 -10.75 -5.44 -4.50
CA PHE A 51 -9.52 -5.89 -3.87
C PHE A 51 -8.28 -5.60 -4.73
N ALA A 52 -8.35 -5.83 -6.05
CA ALA A 52 -7.25 -5.49 -6.96
C ALA A 52 -6.97 -3.98 -6.94
N LEU A 53 -7.99 -3.13 -6.99
CA LEU A 53 -7.85 -1.67 -6.90
C LEU A 53 -7.17 -1.21 -5.62
N GLN A 54 -7.41 -1.88 -4.49
CA GLN A 54 -6.77 -1.55 -3.21
C GLN A 54 -5.24 -1.52 -3.31
N TYR A 55 -4.67 -2.43 -4.12
CA TYR A 55 -3.22 -2.58 -4.28
C TYR A 55 -2.64 -1.92 -5.54
N THR A 56 -3.41 -1.06 -6.22
CA THR A 56 -2.89 -0.31 -7.36
C THR A 56 -1.94 0.81 -6.96
N ARG A 57 -2.06 1.30 -5.72
CA ARG A 57 -1.30 2.47 -5.26
C ARG A 57 -1.03 2.42 -3.77
N LEU A 58 0.23 2.62 -3.40
CA LEU A 58 0.66 2.86 -2.03
C LEU A 58 1.34 4.24 -1.97
N SER A 59 0.76 5.15 -1.19
CA SER A 59 1.32 6.47 -0.96
C SER A 59 1.91 6.55 0.44
N VAL A 60 3.14 7.02 0.55
CA VAL A 60 3.87 7.20 1.81
C VAL A 60 4.34 8.63 1.87
N ARG A 61 4.15 9.30 3.00
CA ARG A 61 4.65 10.65 3.24
C ARG A 61 5.19 10.81 4.66
N VAL A 62 6.23 11.60 4.80
CA VAL A 62 6.79 12.00 6.09
C VAL A 62 6.45 13.46 6.35
N THR A 63 5.91 13.72 7.51
CA THR A 63 5.53 15.07 7.98
C THR A 63 6.18 15.34 9.33
N ALA A 64 6.14 16.56 9.82
CA ALA A 64 6.62 16.91 11.17
C ALA A 64 5.92 16.10 12.29
N ARG A 65 4.73 15.54 12.03
CA ARG A 65 3.98 14.72 13.00
C ARG A 65 4.37 13.24 12.97
N GLY A 66 5.13 12.80 11.98
CA GLY A 66 5.53 11.40 11.79
C GLY A 66 5.31 10.93 10.36
N LEU A 67 5.35 9.62 10.18
CA LEU A 67 5.14 8.94 8.91
C LEU A 67 3.67 8.61 8.71
N GLN A 68 3.18 8.82 7.51
CA GLN A 68 1.81 8.51 7.12
C GLN A 68 1.79 7.70 5.83
N TRP A 69 0.90 6.74 5.75
CA TRP A 69 0.74 5.92 4.56
C TRP A 69 -0.73 5.54 4.30
N ARG A 70 -1.05 5.25 3.04
CA ARG A 70 -2.37 4.74 2.64
C ARG A 70 -2.28 3.91 1.36
N LEU A 71 -3.16 2.93 1.25
CA LEU A 71 -3.46 2.22 0.00
C LEU A 71 -4.54 2.96 -0.79
N ALA A 72 -4.75 2.58 -2.07
CA ALA A 72 -5.62 3.31 -2.99
C ALA A 72 -7.04 3.56 -2.46
N LEU A 73 -7.69 2.53 -1.93
CA LEU A 73 -9.08 2.61 -1.46
C LEU A 73 -9.22 2.83 0.06
N THR A 74 -8.10 2.92 0.79
CA THR A 74 -8.18 3.15 2.24
C THR A 74 -8.63 4.58 2.52
N PRO A 75 -9.75 4.78 3.20
CA PRO A 75 -10.16 6.10 3.62
C PRO A 75 -9.22 6.63 4.70
N GLY A 76 -8.63 7.80 4.45
CA GLY A 76 -7.70 8.42 5.40
C GLY A 76 -6.27 7.92 5.31
N TRP A 77 -5.45 8.41 6.24
CA TRP A 77 -4.03 8.08 6.36
C TRP A 77 -3.78 7.31 7.65
N HIS A 78 -3.11 6.18 7.54
CA HIS A 78 -2.52 5.54 8.72
C HIS A 78 -1.32 6.36 9.16
N THR A 79 -1.20 6.64 10.45
CA THR A 79 -0.16 7.53 10.99
C THR A 79 0.68 6.80 12.03
N ILE A 80 1.98 6.86 11.88
CA ILE A 80 2.97 6.48 12.90
C ILE A 80 3.51 7.78 13.47
N PRO A 81 3.25 8.09 14.75
CA PRO A 81 3.75 9.32 15.37
C PRO A 81 5.27 9.39 15.37
N ALA A 82 5.83 10.60 15.30
CA ALA A 82 7.28 10.81 15.31
C ALA A 82 7.97 10.14 16.51
N GLY A 83 7.35 10.17 17.68
CA GLY A 83 7.88 9.51 18.89
C GLY A 83 7.86 7.97 18.86
N ASP A 84 7.18 7.33 17.90
CA ASP A 84 7.19 5.88 17.71
C ASP A 84 8.17 5.45 16.59
N LEU A 85 8.81 6.41 15.91
CA LEU A 85 9.79 6.15 14.84
C LEU A 85 11.17 5.93 15.45
N ALA A 86 11.65 4.69 15.51
CA ALA A 86 13.00 4.36 15.95
C ALA A 86 14.04 4.48 14.82
N GLY A 87 13.61 4.41 13.56
CA GLY A 87 14.46 4.58 12.37
C GLY A 87 13.86 3.98 11.12
N GLY A 88 14.54 4.21 10.00
CA GLY A 88 14.21 3.63 8.70
C GLY A 88 15.38 2.87 8.10
N GLU A 89 15.09 1.82 7.33
CA GLU A 89 16.08 1.01 6.64
C GLU A 89 15.56 0.61 5.26
N ALA A 90 16.39 0.73 4.22
CA ALA A 90 16.04 0.25 2.89
C ALA A 90 16.27 -1.27 2.81
N VAL A 91 15.26 -2.00 2.40
CA VAL A 91 15.31 -3.46 2.27
C VAL A 91 14.93 -3.86 0.84
N ALA A 92 15.78 -4.63 0.18
CA ALA A 92 15.44 -5.22 -1.11
C ALA A 92 14.39 -6.32 -0.90
N LEU A 93 13.32 -6.26 -1.69
CA LEU A 93 12.29 -7.29 -1.70
C LEU A 93 12.65 -8.36 -2.73
N ALA A 94 12.66 -9.63 -2.31
CA ALA A 94 12.77 -10.72 -3.28
C ALA A 94 11.63 -10.62 -4.29
N SER A 95 11.91 -10.85 -5.58
CA SER A 95 10.97 -10.74 -6.71
C SER A 95 9.65 -11.52 -6.52
N ARG A 96 9.67 -12.56 -5.69
CA ARG A 96 8.49 -13.37 -5.33
C ARG A 96 7.60 -12.75 -4.25
N ARG A 97 7.96 -11.63 -3.67
CA ARG A 97 7.17 -10.97 -2.61
C ARG A 97 6.05 -10.10 -3.15
N GLY A 98 5.54 -10.36 -4.31
CA GLY A 98 4.32 -9.88 -4.94
C GLY A 98 3.58 -8.69 -4.32
N VAL A 99 2.37 -8.50 -4.78
CA VAL A 99 1.44 -7.49 -4.30
C VAL A 99 0.66 -8.01 -3.08
N GLY A 100 0.35 -7.14 -2.14
CA GLY A 100 -0.53 -7.45 -1.01
C GLY A 100 0.02 -7.02 0.35
N THR A 101 -0.77 -7.36 1.37
CA THR A 101 -0.38 -7.23 2.79
C THR A 101 -0.06 -8.61 3.33
N ARG A 102 1.06 -8.74 4.02
CA ARG A 102 1.46 -10.02 4.64
C ARG A 102 2.34 -9.82 5.86
N LEU A 103 2.24 -10.77 6.79
CA LEU A 103 3.15 -10.87 7.90
C LEU A 103 4.46 -11.51 7.44
N THR A 104 5.57 -10.95 7.89
CA THR A 104 6.92 -11.47 7.66
C THR A 104 7.65 -11.57 9.00
N ALA A 105 8.77 -12.28 9.05
CA ALA A 105 9.61 -12.33 10.23
C ALA A 105 10.16 -10.94 10.67
N ALA A 106 10.16 -9.97 9.74
CA ALA A 106 10.61 -8.60 9.98
C ALA A 106 9.44 -7.63 10.26
N GLY A 107 8.21 -8.11 10.43
CA GLY A 107 7.02 -7.30 10.65
C GLY A 107 6.00 -7.35 9.50
N THR A 108 5.03 -6.47 9.52
CA THR A 108 3.97 -6.40 8.50
C THR A 108 4.46 -5.69 7.23
N LEU A 109 4.35 -6.36 6.09
CA LEU A 109 4.69 -5.81 4.78
C LEU A 109 3.42 -5.40 4.01
N HIS A 110 3.36 -4.15 3.55
CA HIS A 110 2.43 -3.67 2.53
C HIS A 110 3.19 -3.37 1.25
N ASN A 111 2.93 -4.12 0.20
CA ASN A 111 3.62 -3.93 -1.09
C ASN A 111 2.62 -3.90 -2.24
N VAL A 112 2.85 -3.02 -3.20
CA VAL A 112 2.08 -2.90 -4.45
C VAL A 112 2.91 -3.30 -5.67
N GLY A 113 3.98 -4.08 -5.47
CA GLY A 113 4.87 -4.53 -6.54
C GLY A 113 6.17 -3.74 -6.65
N ALA A 114 6.49 -2.91 -5.67
CA ALA A 114 7.79 -2.23 -5.60
C ALA A 114 8.93 -3.23 -5.33
N PRO A 115 10.13 -3.02 -5.93
CA PRO A 115 11.29 -3.90 -5.74
C PRO A 115 11.98 -3.69 -4.38
N MET A 116 11.75 -2.55 -3.76
CA MET A 116 12.32 -2.15 -2.47
C MET A 116 11.22 -1.91 -1.45
N ALA A 117 11.57 -1.97 -0.18
CA ALA A 117 10.72 -1.53 0.92
C ALA A 117 11.49 -0.63 1.88
N LEU A 118 10.78 0.31 2.44
CA LEU A 118 11.20 1.01 3.64
C LEU A 118 10.76 0.17 4.85
N ARG A 119 11.72 -0.37 5.60
CA ARG A 119 11.47 -0.95 6.91
C ARG A 119 11.51 0.14 7.95
N ILE A 120 10.41 0.33 8.64
CA ILE A 120 10.23 1.32 9.68
C ILE A 120 10.34 0.59 11.01
N ARG A 121 11.42 0.87 11.76
CA ARG A 121 11.56 0.37 13.12
C ARG A 121 10.72 1.23 14.05
N ARG A 122 9.95 0.58 14.91
CA ARG A 122 9.05 1.24 15.83
C ARG A 122 9.46 0.97 17.28
N VAL A 123 9.22 1.95 18.14
CA VAL A 123 9.59 1.84 19.58
C VAL A 123 8.64 0.91 20.32
N LYS A 124 7.35 0.99 20.01
CA LYS A 124 6.28 0.32 20.81
C LYS A 124 5.60 -0.84 20.10
N ASN A 125 5.80 -0.99 18.81
CA ASN A 125 5.07 -1.96 18.00
C ASN A 125 6.03 -2.70 17.08
N GLU A 126 5.51 -3.74 16.41
CA GLU A 126 6.24 -4.46 15.38
C GLU A 126 6.65 -3.53 14.23
N ASP A 127 7.75 -3.87 13.59
CA ASP A 127 8.24 -3.13 12.42
C ASP A 127 7.20 -3.17 11.29
N LEU A 128 7.19 -2.11 10.50
CA LEU A 128 6.35 -1.97 9.33
C LEU A 128 7.22 -1.86 8.08
N LEU A 129 6.91 -2.64 7.05
CA LEU A 129 7.57 -2.58 5.76
C LEU A 129 6.61 -1.99 4.72
N LEU A 130 7.01 -0.91 4.07
CA LEU A 130 6.23 -0.25 3.02
C LEU A 130 6.98 -0.33 1.69
N GLY A 131 6.39 -0.97 0.69
CA GLY A 131 6.94 -1.03 -0.66
C GLY A 131 7.07 0.37 -1.27
N THR A 132 8.26 0.72 -1.74
CA THR A 132 8.55 2.05 -2.29
C THR A 132 9.68 1.97 -3.32
N ASN A 133 9.70 2.92 -4.26
CA ASN A 133 10.76 3.07 -5.26
C ASN A 133 11.88 4.04 -4.81
N ALA A 134 11.66 4.78 -3.72
CA ALA A 134 12.61 5.77 -3.21
C ALA A 134 12.73 5.68 -1.67
N PRO A 135 13.25 4.56 -1.12
CA PRO A 135 13.37 4.38 0.33
C PRO A 135 14.34 5.39 0.97
N GLU A 136 15.42 5.74 0.30
CA GLU A 136 16.47 6.63 0.84
C GLU A 136 15.94 8.06 1.09
N GLU A 137 15.04 8.55 0.24
CA GLU A 137 14.41 9.86 0.43
C GLU A 137 13.56 9.87 1.70
N LEU A 138 12.77 8.80 1.91
CA LEU A 138 11.96 8.67 3.10
C LEU A 138 12.80 8.49 4.37
N ILE A 139 13.91 7.76 4.30
CA ILE A 139 14.84 7.57 5.43
C ILE A 139 15.40 8.93 5.87
N ARG A 140 15.93 9.71 4.93
CA ARG A 140 16.44 11.07 5.23
C ARG A 140 15.38 11.96 5.88
N ALA A 141 14.14 11.87 5.40
CA ALA A 141 13.02 12.62 5.99
C ALA A 141 12.68 12.14 7.40
N ILE A 142 12.71 10.82 7.65
CA ILE A 142 12.50 10.24 8.99
C ILE A 142 13.59 10.74 9.95
N ASP A 143 14.85 10.69 9.55
CA ASP A 143 15.97 11.15 10.38
C ASP A 143 15.86 12.64 10.71
N THR A 144 15.41 13.46 9.75
CA THR A 144 15.12 14.88 9.97
C THR A 144 14.01 15.11 11.01
N VAL A 145 12.99 14.26 11.02
CA VAL A 145 11.88 14.35 11.99
C VAL A 145 12.31 13.89 13.38
N ARG A 146 13.17 12.87 13.47
CA ARG A 146 13.68 12.34 14.74
C ARG A 146 14.69 13.27 15.42
N ALA A 147 15.41 14.08 14.66
CA ALA A 147 16.40 15.04 15.17
C ALA A 147 15.80 16.29 15.78
N ARG A 148 14.48 16.47 15.70
CA ARG A 148 13.73 17.61 16.26
C ARG A 148 13.15 17.31 17.61
#